data_97b664f9ce1f012ad142b782255ce933
#
_entry.id   97b664f9ce1f012ad142b782255ce933
#
_cell.length_a   1.000
_cell.length_b   1.000
_cell.length_c   1.000
_cell.angle_alpha   90.00
_cell.angle_beta   90.00
_cell.angle_gamma   90.00
#
_symmetry.space_group_name_H-M   'P 1'
#
loop_
_entity.id
_entity.type
_entity.pdbx_description
1 polymer ?
#
loop_
_entity_poly.entity_id
_entity_poly.type
_entity_poly.pdbx_seq_one_letter_code
_entity_poly.pdbx_strand_id
1 'polypeptide(L)'
;MKLHFGSTVATRVALVFVVLGVLAACSSGPQKPKPAELAPNPGLLGVRLAWTAKVGAVDFAMDANVSGKTLTVANSEGVLAAFDSATGVEIWRTAAGAPIVAGVGSDGKFTAAVTRANDLLVLDGGRELWRQKLLAPSYTSPLVAGGRVFLLSADRSVTAFDASSGRKLWNQQRPGESLVLRQAGVLLAVGDTLVAGMGGRLAGLNPGNGSIRWEAAIATPRGTNDIERLVDLVGRVARDGGVVCARAFQAALGCVDTARGSLLWSKPSIGSVGVHGDDKFVFGVESDGKVIAWRRGDGDRAWVSERLLYRSLTAPLAVGRSVVVGDEGGLVHWLSREDGSILTRMATDGSALVGGPVLADGTLVVVTRNGNIFGFKPE
;
A
#
# COMPACT_ATOMS: atom_id res chain seq x y z
N MET A 1 0.61 -73.77 -42.04
CA MET A 1 1.14 -72.37 -42.08
C MET A 1 0.12 -71.47 -41.39
N LYS A 2 0.28 -71.21 -40.09
CA LYS A 2 -0.61 -70.32 -39.29
C LYS A 2 0.12 -69.02 -39.00
N LEU A 3 -0.38 -67.99 -39.56
CA LEU A 3 0.14 -66.62 -39.36
C LEU A 3 -0.25 -66.09 -37.97
N HIS A 4 0.72 -65.79 -37.13
CA HIS A 4 0.59 -64.98 -35.93
C HIS A 4 0.65 -63.50 -36.28
N PHE A 5 -0.51 -62.87 -36.43
CA PHE A 5 -0.63 -61.43 -36.49
C PHE A 5 -1.75 -61.00 -35.54
N GLY A 6 -1.43 -60.41 -34.41
CA GLY A 6 -2.48 -59.89 -33.52
C GLY A 6 -2.06 -59.31 -32.18
N SER A 7 -0.79 -59.52 -31.72
CA SER A 7 -0.41 -59.17 -30.34
C SER A 7 0.25 -57.77 -30.19
N THR A 8 0.87 -57.23 -31.20
CA THR A 8 1.66 -56.00 -31.08
C THR A 8 0.87 -54.70 -31.25
N VAL A 9 -0.29 -54.76 -31.93
CA VAL A 9 -1.11 -53.54 -32.17
C VAL A 9 -1.93 -53.21 -30.92
N ALA A 10 -2.51 -54.23 -30.22
CA ALA A 10 -3.29 -54.04 -29.01
C ALA A 10 -2.44 -53.43 -27.86
N THR A 11 -1.17 -53.86 -27.75
CA THR A 11 -0.27 -53.35 -26.68
C THR A 11 0.15 -51.92 -26.92
N ARG A 12 0.35 -51.50 -28.20
CA ARG A 12 0.69 -50.11 -28.54
C ARG A 12 -0.48 -49.16 -28.35
N VAL A 13 -1.70 -49.57 -28.65
CA VAL A 13 -2.91 -48.76 -28.43
C VAL A 13 -3.18 -48.57 -26.93
N ALA A 14 -3.01 -49.63 -26.11
CA ALA A 14 -3.15 -49.55 -24.65
C ALA A 14 -2.11 -48.59 -24.02
N LEU A 15 -0.84 -48.60 -24.51
CA LEU A 15 0.21 -47.71 -24.01
C LEU A 15 -0.06 -46.22 -24.36
N VAL A 16 -0.62 -45.92 -25.52
CA VAL A 16 -1.00 -44.56 -25.94
C VAL A 16 -2.14 -44.01 -25.09
N PHE A 17 -3.14 -44.82 -24.76
CA PHE A 17 -4.23 -44.40 -23.86
C PHE A 17 -3.77 -44.16 -22.40
N VAL A 18 -2.80 -44.92 -21.90
CA VAL A 18 -2.24 -44.69 -20.56
C VAL A 18 -1.41 -43.40 -20.53
N VAL A 19 -0.62 -43.10 -21.58
CA VAL A 19 0.16 -41.85 -21.64
C VAL A 19 -0.74 -40.62 -21.81
N LEU A 20 -1.83 -40.69 -22.57
CA LEU A 20 -2.82 -39.62 -22.67
C LEU A 20 -3.58 -39.38 -21.35
N GLY A 21 -3.87 -40.45 -20.62
CA GLY A 21 -4.53 -40.35 -19.28
C GLY A 21 -3.65 -39.69 -18.23
N VAL A 22 -2.34 -39.88 -18.28
CA VAL A 22 -1.39 -39.24 -17.31
C VAL A 22 -1.16 -37.76 -17.62
N LEU A 23 -1.23 -37.34 -18.90
CA LEU A 23 -1.12 -35.93 -19.28
C LEU A 23 -2.35 -35.08 -18.91
N ALA A 24 -3.53 -35.72 -18.82
CA ALA A 24 -4.75 -35.01 -18.38
C ALA A 24 -4.80 -34.79 -16.84
N ALA A 25 -4.06 -35.53 -16.04
CA ALA A 25 -4.04 -35.42 -14.58
C ALA A 25 -3.19 -34.25 -14.05
N CYS A 26 -2.33 -33.64 -14.88
CA CYS A 26 -1.42 -32.56 -14.47
C CYS A 26 -1.93 -31.14 -14.71
N SER A 27 -3.18 -30.95 -15.16
CA SER A 27 -3.69 -29.60 -15.55
C SER A 27 -4.55 -28.90 -14.48
N SER A 28 -4.74 -29.46 -13.28
CA SER A 28 -5.42 -28.75 -12.19
C SER A 28 -4.41 -28.08 -11.28
N GLY A 29 -3.86 -26.95 -11.71
CA GLY A 29 -3.21 -26.02 -10.78
C GLY A 29 -4.20 -25.60 -9.68
N PRO A 30 -3.73 -25.23 -8.49
CA PRO A 30 -4.61 -24.82 -7.41
C PRO A 30 -5.50 -23.65 -7.89
N GLN A 31 -6.81 -23.90 -7.95
CA GLN A 31 -7.77 -22.85 -8.32
C GLN A 31 -7.71 -21.75 -7.26
N LYS A 32 -7.54 -20.50 -7.71
CA LYS A 32 -7.65 -19.35 -6.81
C LYS A 32 -9.03 -19.39 -6.12
N PRO A 33 -9.09 -19.21 -4.79
CA PRO A 33 -10.36 -19.12 -4.08
C PRO A 33 -11.25 -18.04 -4.71
N LYS A 34 -12.55 -18.34 -4.85
CA LYS A 34 -13.51 -17.36 -5.36
C LYS A 34 -13.74 -16.25 -4.32
N PRO A 35 -13.87 -14.98 -4.75
CA PRO A 35 -14.28 -13.89 -3.86
C PRO A 35 -15.59 -14.22 -3.16
N ALA A 36 -15.70 -13.86 -1.88
CA ALA A 36 -16.93 -14.06 -1.11
C ALA A 36 -18.10 -13.34 -1.80
N GLU A 37 -19.25 -14.01 -1.85
CA GLU A 37 -20.50 -13.41 -2.31
C GLU A 37 -20.92 -12.30 -1.35
N LEU A 38 -21.37 -11.19 -1.91
CA LEU A 38 -21.79 -10.06 -1.12
C LEU A 38 -23.28 -10.16 -0.78
N ALA A 39 -23.58 -10.12 0.51
CA ALA A 39 -24.96 -9.95 0.97
C ALA A 39 -25.56 -8.62 0.42
N PRO A 40 -26.89 -8.48 0.39
CA PRO A 40 -27.53 -7.20 0.06
C PRO A 40 -26.91 -6.04 0.85
N ASN A 41 -26.81 -4.86 0.24
CA ASN A 41 -26.28 -3.68 0.91
C ASN A 41 -27.22 -3.24 2.04
N PRO A 42 -26.79 -3.23 3.30
CA PRO A 42 -27.69 -2.91 4.41
C PRO A 42 -28.07 -1.44 4.49
N GLY A 43 -27.28 -0.53 3.90
CA GLY A 43 -27.59 0.90 3.87
C GLY A 43 -27.69 1.57 5.26
N LEU A 44 -26.94 1.07 6.26
CA LEU A 44 -26.97 1.58 7.63
C LEU A 44 -26.18 2.88 7.85
N LEU A 45 -25.46 3.31 6.82
CA LEU A 45 -24.71 4.56 6.79
C LEU A 45 -25.04 5.30 5.50
N GLY A 46 -25.58 6.50 5.61
CA GLY A 46 -25.83 7.40 4.48
C GLY A 46 -24.49 7.92 3.94
N VAL A 47 -24.18 7.56 2.69
CA VAL A 47 -23.00 8.00 1.95
C VAL A 47 -23.41 8.31 0.53
N ARG A 48 -23.03 9.50 0.04
CA ARG A 48 -23.28 9.92 -1.34
C ARG A 48 -21.99 10.19 -2.09
N LEU A 49 -22.01 9.97 -3.40
CA LEU A 49 -20.99 10.47 -4.31
C LEU A 49 -21.12 11.99 -4.41
N ALA A 50 -20.05 12.71 -4.03
CA ALA A 50 -20.02 14.17 -4.05
C ALA A 50 -19.46 14.71 -5.38
N TRP A 51 -18.39 14.09 -5.87
CA TRP A 51 -17.72 14.49 -7.10
C TRP A 51 -16.91 13.34 -7.70
N THR A 52 -16.55 13.48 -8.98
CA THR A 52 -15.61 12.62 -9.68
C THR A 52 -14.57 13.46 -10.42
N ALA A 53 -13.36 12.91 -10.55
CA ALA A 53 -12.27 13.48 -11.35
C ALA A 53 -11.49 12.37 -12.04
N LYS A 54 -10.49 12.69 -12.86
CA LYS A 54 -9.69 11.70 -13.57
C LYS A 54 -8.23 12.12 -13.68
N VAL A 55 -7.30 11.18 -13.38
CA VAL A 55 -5.85 11.40 -13.55
C VAL A 55 -5.26 10.60 -14.72
N GLY A 56 -5.94 9.56 -15.20
CA GLY A 56 -5.43 8.55 -16.13
C GLY A 56 -5.00 7.28 -15.42
N ALA A 57 -4.79 6.19 -16.17
CA ALA A 57 -4.60 4.84 -15.65
C ALA A 57 -3.45 4.73 -14.63
N VAL A 58 -3.68 3.96 -13.56
CA VAL A 58 -2.72 3.73 -12.46
C VAL A 58 -2.51 2.23 -12.30
N ASP A 59 -1.31 1.73 -12.57
CA ASP A 59 -0.94 0.31 -12.52
C ASP A 59 0.00 -0.05 -11.35
N PHE A 60 0.23 0.88 -10.44
CA PHE A 60 1.02 0.70 -9.22
C PHE A 60 0.20 1.05 -7.98
N ALA A 61 0.60 0.50 -6.83
CA ALA A 61 -0.02 0.86 -5.56
C ALA A 61 0.31 2.33 -5.24
N MET A 62 -0.71 3.20 -5.29
CA MET A 62 -0.57 4.63 -5.12
C MET A 62 -1.49 5.11 -4.00
N ASP A 63 -0.91 5.59 -2.92
CA ASP A 63 -1.68 6.40 -1.98
C ASP A 63 -1.75 7.84 -2.49
N ALA A 64 -2.96 8.37 -2.59
CA ALA A 64 -3.15 9.78 -2.86
C ALA A 64 -2.60 10.61 -1.69
N ASN A 65 -1.85 11.66 -1.99
CA ASN A 65 -1.34 12.56 -0.96
C ASN A 65 -2.38 13.64 -0.65
N VAL A 66 -2.57 13.91 0.63
CA VAL A 66 -3.47 14.96 1.13
C VAL A 66 -2.65 15.99 1.91
N SER A 67 -2.71 17.24 1.48
CA SER A 67 -2.11 18.38 2.19
C SER A 67 -3.14 19.52 2.28
N GLY A 68 -3.68 19.75 3.47
CA GLY A 68 -4.80 20.68 3.66
C GLY A 68 -6.01 20.28 2.81
N LYS A 69 -6.42 21.17 1.91
CA LYS A 69 -7.52 20.94 0.96
C LYS A 69 -7.06 20.41 -0.41
N THR A 70 -5.80 20.12 -0.57
CA THR A 70 -5.24 19.65 -1.84
C THR A 70 -5.04 18.16 -1.82
N LEU A 71 -5.61 17.47 -2.80
CA LEU A 71 -5.39 16.07 -3.14
C LEU A 71 -4.39 16.02 -4.29
N THR A 72 -3.26 15.36 -4.11
CA THR A 72 -2.26 15.18 -5.17
C THR A 72 -2.13 13.71 -5.53
N VAL A 73 -2.15 13.41 -6.81
CA VAL A 73 -2.08 12.05 -7.37
C VAL A 73 -1.15 11.99 -8.57
N ALA A 74 -0.73 10.78 -8.94
CA ALA A 74 0.01 10.53 -10.17
C ALA A 74 -0.60 9.35 -10.94
N ASN A 75 -0.28 9.23 -12.23
CA ASN A 75 -0.63 8.08 -13.02
C ASN A 75 0.61 7.34 -13.57
N SER A 76 0.39 6.18 -14.18
CA SER A 76 1.45 5.34 -14.72
C SER A 76 2.12 5.90 -15.98
N GLU A 77 1.51 6.88 -16.65
CA GLU A 77 2.03 7.52 -17.86
C GLU A 77 2.93 8.71 -17.54
N GLY A 78 3.02 9.11 -16.27
CA GLY A 78 3.87 10.23 -15.84
C GLY A 78 3.13 11.55 -15.66
N VAL A 79 1.81 11.51 -15.50
CA VAL A 79 1.03 12.71 -15.14
C VAL A 79 0.97 12.84 -13.63
N LEU A 80 1.26 14.04 -13.12
CA LEU A 80 0.95 14.46 -11.75
C LEU A 80 -0.17 15.50 -11.81
N ALA A 81 -1.12 15.40 -10.89
CA ALA A 81 -2.22 16.36 -10.83
C ALA A 81 -2.64 16.63 -9.38
N ALA A 82 -3.06 17.85 -9.12
CA ALA A 82 -3.64 18.26 -7.86
C ALA A 82 -5.08 18.71 -8.05
N PHE A 83 -5.91 18.35 -7.09
CA PHE A 83 -7.35 18.64 -7.09
C PHE A 83 -7.75 19.27 -5.75
N ASP A 84 -8.73 20.14 -5.78
CA ASP A 84 -9.45 20.57 -4.58
C ASP A 84 -10.23 19.37 -4.02
N SER A 85 -9.96 18.99 -2.79
CA SER A 85 -10.52 17.79 -2.17
C SER A 85 -12.01 17.87 -1.87
N ALA A 86 -12.55 19.09 -1.72
CA ALA A 86 -13.97 19.30 -1.44
C ALA A 86 -14.86 19.22 -2.68
N THR A 87 -14.29 19.58 -3.85
CA THR A 87 -15.03 19.76 -5.11
C THR A 87 -14.58 18.86 -6.26
N GLY A 88 -13.36 18.29 -6.19
CA GLY A 88 -12.74 17.53 -7.27
C GLY A 88 -12.25 18.39 -8.44
N VAL A 89 -12.28 19.73 -8.31
CA VAL A 89 -11.79 20.64 -9.35
C VAL A 89 -10.27 20.55 -9.43
N GLU A 90 -9.74 20.40 -10.65
CA GLU A 90 -8.31 20.35 -10.90
C GLU A 90 -7.66 21.71 -10.64
N ILE A 91 -6.60 21.72 -9.83
CA ILE A 91 -5.82 22.93 -9.50
C ILE A 91 -4.67 23.09 -10.50
N TRP A 92 -3.94 21.98 -10.74
CA TRP A 92 -2.87 21.93 -11.73
C TRP A 92 -2.65 20.49 -12.22
N ARG A 93 -2.04 20.39 -13.42
CA ARG A 93 -1.63 19.13 -14.06
C ARG A 93 -0.27 19.32 -14.73
N THR A 94 0.62 18.34 -14.56
CA THR A 94 2.00 18.41 -15.09
C THR A 94 2.44 17.03 -15.57
N ALA A 95 3.15 16.99 -16.70
CA ALA A 95 3.81 15.79 -17.19
C ALA A 95 5.23 15.69 -16.63
N ALA A 96 5.55 14.57 -16.01
CA ALA A 96 6.89 14.27 -15.49
C ALA A 96 7.92 13.92 -16.59
N GLY A 97 7.48 13.72 -17.82
CA GLY A 97 8.34 13.31 -18.94
C GLY A 97 8.74 11.83 -18.92
N ALA A 98 8.32 11.06 -17.93
CA ALA A 98 8.56 9.61 -17.82
C ALA A 98 7.51 8.97 -16.88
N PRO A 99 7.21 7.65 -17.05
CA PRO A 99 6.30 6.92 -16.18
C PRO A 99 6.65 7.06 -14.69
N ILE A 100 5.64 7.22 -13.83
CA ILE A 100 5.78 7.23 -12.37
C ILE A 100 5.71 5.79 -11.85
N VAL A 101 6.44 5.49 -10.78
CA VAL A 101 6.53 4.13 -10.19
C VAL A 101 6.19 4.07 -8.70
N ALA A 102 6.03 5.23 -8.07
CA ALA A 102 5.64 5.35 -6.67
C ALA A 102 4.58 6.46 -6.55
N GLY A 103 3.89 6.53 -5.43
CA GLY A 103 3.00 7.65 -5.14
C GLY A 103 3.74 8.99 -5.06
N VAL A 104 2.99 10.05 -4.84
CA VAL A 104 3.52 11.40 -4.68
C VAL A 104 3.61 11.78 -3.21
N GLY A 105 4.56 12.64 -2.87
CA GLY A 105 4.63 13.33 -1.59
C GLY A 105 4.46 14.83 -1.78
N SER A 106 3.67 15.48 -0.92
CA SER A 106 3.51 16.93 -0.97
C SER A 106 3.27 17.50 0.41
N ASP A 107 3.78 18.68 0.69
CA ASP A 107 3.48 19.49 1.87
C ASP A 107 2.51 20.64 1.57
N GLY A 108 1.96 20.66 0.35
CA GLY A 108 1.08 21.72 -0.15
C GLY A 108 1.81 22.78 -0.97
N LYS A 109 3.10 22.98 -0.76
CA LYS A 109 3.96 23.85 -1.56
C LYS A 109 4.76 23.03 -2.57
N PHE A 110 5.60 22.13 -2.09
CA PHE A 110 6.42 21.27 -2.92
C PHE A 110 5.74 19.92 -3.14
N THR A 111 5.84 19.40 -4.35
CA THR A 111 5.37 18.05 -4.69
C THR A 111 6.53 17.27 -5.28
N ALA A 112 6.78 16.07 -4.75
CA ALA A 112 7.87 15.20 -5.16
C ALA A 112 7.34 13.87 -5.72
N ALA A 113 7.96 13.35 -6.77
CA ALA A 113 7.66 12.05 -7.36
C ALA A 113 8.93 11.39 -7.89
N VAL A 114 8.88 10.05 -8.05
CA VAL A 114 9.96 9.25 -8.63
C VAL A 114 9.50 8.61 -9.92
N THR A 115 10.30 8.77 -10.97
CA THR A 115 10.04 8.17 -12.28
C THR A 115 10.65 6.77 -12.40
N ARG A 116 10.15 5.99 -13.38
CA ARG A 116 10.74 4.69 -13.75
C ARG A 116 12.18 4.81 -14.22
N ALA A 117 12.59 5.98 -14.71
CA ALA A 117 13.97 6.27 -15.08
C ALA A 117 14.88 6.57 -13.88
N ASN A 118 14.40 6.40 -12.64
CA ASN A 118 15.10 6.76 -11.40
C ASN A 118 15.43 8.26 -11.32
N ASP A 119 14.52 9.13 -11.73
CA ASP A 119 14.63 10.55 -11.47
C ASP A 119 13.69 10.92 -10.33
N LEU A 120 14.22 11.60 -9.33
CA LEU A 120 13.44 12.37 -8.36
C LEU A 120 13.18 13.74 -8.93
N LEU A 121 11.91 14.09 -9.14
CA LEU A 121 11.52 15.43 -9.57
C LEU A 121 10.75 16.12 -8.44
N VAL A 122 10.92 17.43 -8.33
CA VAL A 122 10.17 18.26 -7.40
C VAL A 122 9.55 19.44 -8.14
N LEU A 123 8.28 19.66 -7.84
CA LEU A 123 7.45 20.71 -8.41
C LEU A 123 7.13 21.77 -7.34
N ASP A 124 6.98 23.02 -7.74
CA ASP A 124 6.36 24.10 -6.96
C ASP A 124 5.12 24.58 -7.73
N GLY A 125 3.93 24.45 -7.15
CA GLY A 125 2.67 24.80 -7.78
C GLY A 125 2.42 24.14 -9.14
N GLY A 126 2.87 22.88 -9.31
CA GLY A 126 2.76 22.14 -10.57
C GLY A 126 3.87 22.40 -11.60
N ARG A 127 4.81 23.31 -11.33
CA ARG A 127 5.95 23.59 -12.21
C ARG A 127 7.20 22.88 -11.72
N GLU A 128 7.92 22.18 -12.60
CA GLU A 128 9.20 21.53 -12.25
C GLU A 128 10.19 22.57 -11.75
N LEU A 129 10.69 22.36 -10.54
CA LEU A 129 11.68 23.21 -9.89
C LEU A 129 13.08 22.64 -10.10
N TRP A 130 13.23 21.33 -9.88
CA TRP A 130 14.48 20.63 -10.10
C TRP A 130 14.25 19.13 -10.28
N ARG A 131 15.28 18.45 -10.79
CA ARG A 131 15.34 17.01 -11.02
C ARG A 131 16.71 16.47 -10.63
N GLN A 132 16.73 15.29 -9.97
CA GLN A 132 17.95 14.62 -9.56
C GLN A 132 17.92 13.16 -9.98
N LYS A 133 19.03 12.66 -10.54
CA LYS A 133 19.21 11.23 -10.84
C LYS A 133 19.48 10.47 -9.57
N LEU A 134 18.74 9.39 -9.35
CA LEU A 134 18.91 8.49 -8.22
C LEU A 134 19.86 7.34 -8.57
N LEU A 135 20.60 6.86 -7.56
CA LEU A 135 21.51 5.71 -7.70
C LEU A 135 20.76 4.38 -7.61
N ALA A 136 19.65 4.34 -6.87
CA ALA A 136 18.80 3.15 -6.71
C ALA A 136 17.33 3.52 -6.94
N PRO A 137 16.49 2.55 -7.36
CA PRO A 137 15.06 2.78 -7.51
C PRO A 137 14.39 3.05 -6.15
N SER A 138 13.25 3.75 -6.17
CA SER A 138 12.37 3.88 -5.02
C SER A 138 10.96 3.44 -5.41
N TYR A 139 10.34 2.68 -4.51
CA TYR A 139 8.93 2.25 -4.62
C TYR A 139 8.05 2.91 -3.56
N THR A 140 8.67 3.71 -2.68
CA THR A 140 8.00 4.48 -1.64
C THR A 140 7.81 5.91 -2.11
N SER A 141 6.61 6.47 -1.89
CA SER A 141 6.36 7.88 -2.15
C SER A 141 7.38 8.74 -1.39
N PRO A 142 8.00 9.73 -2.03
CA PRO A 142 8.85 10.69 -1.32
C PRO A 142 8.06 11.35 -0.18
N LEU A 143 8.72 11.67 0.92
CA LEU A 143 8.12 12.47 1.99
C LEU A 143 8.63 13.90 1.86
N VAL A 144 7.72 14.86 1.70
CA VAL A 144 8.04 16.30 1.73
C VAL A 144 7.63 16.85 3.09
N ALA A 145 8.61 17.31 3.87
CA ALA A 145 8.37 17.85 5.19
C ALA A 145 9.53 18.76 5.67
N GLY A 146 9.21 19.86 6.34
CA GLY A 146 10.21 20.76 6.95
C GLY A 146 11.23 21.33 5.96
N GLY A 147 10.81 21.67 4.74
CA GLY A 147 11.68 22.18 3.68
C GLY A 147 12.64 21.15 3.10
N ARG A 148 12.36 19.86 3.29
CA ARG A 148 13.17 18.74 2.79
C ARG A 148 12.31 17.74 2.02
N VAL A 149 12.96 17.03 1.10
CA VAL A 149 12.43 15.86 0.45
C VAL A 149 13.22 14.64 0.94
N PHE A 150 12.55 13.70 1.58
CA PHE A 150 13.13 12.45 2.02
C PHE A 150 12.73 11.33 1.08
N LEU A 151 13.67 10.46 0.78
CA LEU A 151 13.48 9.32 -0.12
C LEU A 151 13.98 8.04 0.52
N LEU A 152 13.14 7.01 0.53
CA LEU A 152 13.52 5.64 0.89
C LEU A 152 13.74 4.84 -0.41
N SER A 153 14.98 4.41 -0.64
CA SER A 153 15.36 3.66 -1.85
C SER A 153 15.40 2.15 -1.61
N ALA A 154 15.35 1.39 -2.70
CA ALA A 154 15.36 -0.08 -2.67
C ALA A 154 16.68 -0.68 -2.15
N ASP A 155 17.77 0.09 -2.16
CA ASP A 155 19.04 -0.27 -1.51
C ASP A 155 19.05 -0.04 0.01
N ARG A 156 17.87 0.25 0.60
CA ARG A 156 17.67 0.55 2.03
C ARG A 156 18.37 1.83 2.49
N SER A 157 18.67 2.72 1.55
CA SER A 157 19.14 4.06 1.89
C SER A 157 17.96 5.02 2.10
N VAL A 158 18.13 5.92 3.05
CA VAL A 158 17.30 7.11 3.21
C VAL A 158 18.15 8.31 2.84
N THR A 159 17.68 9.09 1.87
CA THR A 159 18.37 10.29 1.41
C THR A 159 17.50 11.52 1.66
N ALA A 160 18.09 12.61 2.11
CA ALA A 160 17.43 13.89 2.22
C ALA A 160 18.00 14.90 1.22
N PHE A 161 17.08 15.65 0.63
CA PHE A 161 17.39 16.76 -0.27
C PHE A 161 16.76 18.04 0.25
N ASP A 162 17.37 19.17 0.01
CA ASP A 162 16.74 20.48 0.18
C ASP A 162 15.61 20.64 -0.83
N ALA A 163 14.40 20.93 -0.36
CA ALA A 163 13.20 20.93 -1.21
C ALA A 163 13.23 22.05 -2.26
N SER A 164 13.91 23.16 -1.98
CA SER A 164 13.97 24.33 -2.87
C SER A 164 15.05 24.22 -3.95
N SER A 165 16.20 23.62 -3.62
CA SER A 165 17.37 23.59 -4.51
C SER A 165 17.72 22.21 -5.07
N GLY A 166 17.17 21.13 -4.51
CA GLY A 166 17.53 19.77 -4.88
C GLY A 166 18.91 19.33 -4.36
N ARG A 167 19.61 20.16 -3.58
CA ARG A 167 20.92 19.81 -3.02
C ARG A 167 20.78 18.65 -2.05
N LYS A 168 21.54 17.58 -2.26
CA LYS A 168 21.60 16.46 -1.33
C LYS A 168 22.19 16.94 0.00
N LEU A 169 21.45 16.70 1.10
CA LEU A 169 21.85 17.10 2.45
C LEU A 169 22.62 15.97 3.16
N TRP A 170 22.06 14.75 3.12
CA TRP A 170 22.67 13.56 3.70
C TRP A 170 22.14 12.29 3.04
N ASN A 171 22.83 11.20 3.26
CA ASN A 171 22.41 9.84 2.92
C ASN A 171 22.76 8.92 4.09
N GLN A 172 21.78 8.15 4.53
CA GLN A 172 21.94 7.12 5.54
C GLN A 172 21.62 5.77 4.89
N GLN A 173 22.60 4.91 4.79
CA GLN A 173 22.46 3.56 4.26
C GLN A 173 22.62 2.53 5.37
N ARG A 174 21.82 1.47 5.30
CA ARG A 174 21.95 0.33 6.18
C ARG A 174 22.29 -0.90 5.36
N PRO A 175 23.35 -1.66 5.73
CA PRO A 175 23.60 -2.99 5.16
C PRO A 175 22.40 -3.91 5.46
N GLY A 176 22.04 -4.76 4.53
CA GLY A 176 20.92 -5.69 4.70
C GLY A 176 20.81 -6.69 3.55
N GLU A 177 19.72 -7.47 3.57
CA GLU A 177 19.41 -8.45 2.53
C GLU A 177 19.26 -7.76 1.16
N SER A 178 19.72 -8.43 0.12
CA SER A 178 19.68 -7.88 -1.26
C SER A 178 18.28 -7.77 -1.81
N LEU A 179 17.37 -8.67 -1.39
CA LEU A 179 15.98 -8.69 -1.85
C LEU A 179 15.14 -7.69 -1.07
N VAL A 180 14.38 -6.85 -1.78
CA VAL A 180 13.39 -5.92 -1.22
C VAL A 180 12.06 -6.06 -1.94
N LEU A 181 10.98 -5.78 -1.25
CA LEU A 181 9.65 -5.71 -1.86
C LEU A 181 9.56 -4.55 -2.85
N ARG A 182 9.02 -4.84 -4.02
CA ARG A 182 8.64 -3.79 -4.98
C ARG A 182 7.27 -3.18 -4.59
N GLN A 183 7.21 -2.63 -3.39
CA GLN A 183 6.01 -2.07 -2.78
C GLN A 183 6.38 -0.85 -1.94
N ALA A 184 5.41 0.03 -1.70
CA ALA A 184 5.62 1.18 -0.83
C ALA A 184 6.02 0.74 0.58
N GLY A 185 7.14 1.26 1.06
CA GLY A 185 7.63 1.08 2.42
C GLY A 185 7.13 2.17 3.36
N VAL A 186 7.67 2.17 4.58
CA VAL A 186 7.32 3.14 5.63
C VAL A 186 8.27 4.33 5.59
N LEU A 187 7.74 5.53 5.42
CA LEU A 187 8.49 6.79 5.52
C LEU A 187 7.54 7.90 5.98
N LEU A 188 7.75 8.42 7.19
CA LEU A 188 6.89 9.47 7.76
C LEU A 188 7.64 10.34 8.77
N ALA A 189 7.11 11.54 9.05
CA ALA A 189 7.59 12.40 10.11
C ALA A 189 6.73 12.25 11.38
N VAL A 190 7.37 12.08 12.53
CA VAL A 190 6.73 12.03 13.85
C VAL A 190 7.45 13.00 14.78
N GLY A 191 6.81 14.15 15.08
CA GLY A 191 7.48 15.22 15.78
C GLY A 191 8.73 15.69 15.05
N ASP A 192 9.88 15.65 15.71
CA ASP A 192 11.20 15.99 15.19
C ASP A 192 11.98 14.78 14.65
N THR A 193 11.33 13.64 14.48
CA THR A 193 11.96 12.38 14.06
C THR A 193 11.43 11.93 12.71
N LEU A 194 12.32 11.57 11.81
CA LEU A 194 12.00 10.87 10.57
C LEU A 194 11.95 9.37 10.88
N VAL A 195 10.81 8.74 10.66
CA VAL A 195 10.62 7.30 10.87
C VAL A 195 10.63 6.60 9.53
N ALA A 196 11.51 5.62 9.37
CA ALA A 196 11.68 4.84 8.14
C ALA A 196 11.63 3.33 8.42
N GLY A 197 11.03 2.59 7.48
CA GLY A 197 11.07 1.13 7.45
C GLY A 197 12.37 0.64 6.82
N MET A 198 13.17 -0.09 7.57
CA MET A 198 14.44 -0.66 7.12
C MET A 198 14.46 -2.17 7.36
N GLY A 199 13.97 -2.94 6.37
CA GLY A 199 13.66 -4.36 6.55
C GLY A 199 12.52 -4.53 7.55
N GLY A 200 12.60 -5.50 8.46
CA GLY A 200 11.58 -5.74 9.50
C GLY A 200 11.61 -4.77 10.69
N ARG A 201 12.29 -3.61 10.57
CA ARG A 201 12.49 -2.66 11.66
C ARG A 201 11.96 -1.27 11.30
N LEU A 202 11.41 -0.57 12.28
CA LEU A 202 11.29 0.88 12.23
C LEU A 202 12.58 1.51 12.79
N ALA A 203 13.09 2.49 12.07
CA ALA A 203 14.23 3.30 12.50
C ALA A 203 13.79 4.76 12.63
N GLY A 204 14.12 5.38 13.75
CA GLY A 204 13.97 6.83 13.96
C GLY A 204 15.29 7.53 13.63
N LEU A 205 15.24 8.45 12.68
CA LEU A 205 16.40 9.19 12.22
C LEU A 205 16.28 10.68 12.58
N ASN A 206 17.41 11.32 12.78
CA ASN A 206 17.48 12.78 12.86
C ASN A 206 17.26 13.36 11.45
N PRO A 207 16.19 14.14 11.19
CA PRO A 207 15.92 14.67 9.86
C PRO A 207 16.97 15.67 9.37
N GLY A 208 17.78 16.25 10.27
CA GLY A 208 18.81 17.20 9.94
C GLY A 208 20.09 16.60 9.33
N ASN A 209 20.48 15.40 9.79
CA ASN A 209 21.76 14.79 9.43
C ASN A 209 21.70 13.27 9.14
N GLY A 210 20.53 12.64 9.28
CA GLY A 210 20.31 11.21 9.00
C GLY A 210 20.81 10.26 10.08
N SER A 211 21.38 10.73 11.20
CA SER A 211 21.84 9.84 12.25
C SER A 211 20.70 9.04 12.87
N ILE A 212 20.93 7.76 13.11
CA ILE A 212 19.95 6.88 13.74
C ILE A 212 19.84 7.22 15.23
N ARG A 213 18.63 7.53 15.69
CA ARG A 213 18.30 7.79 17.09
C ARG A 213 17.93 6.52 17.82
N TRP A 214 17.14 5.67 17.13
CA TRP A 214 16.67 4.39 17.65
C TRP A 214 16.26 3.43 16.53
N GLU A 215 16.18 2.13 16.85
CA GLU A 215 15.63 1.09 16.00
C GLU A 215 14.78 0.13 16.83
N ALA A 216 13.61 -0.23 16.32
CA ALA A 216 12.72 -1.21 16.92
C ALA A 216 12.33 -2.30 15.91
N ALA A 217 12.58 -3.56 16.26
CA ALA A 217 12.25 -4.70 15.41
C ALA A 217 10.77 -5.05 15.55
N ILE A 218 9.99 -4.98 14.46
CA ILE A 218 8.62 -5.49 14.38
C ILE A 218 8.63 -6.96 13.99
N ALA A 219 9.49 -7.32 13.03
CA ALA A 219 9.72 -8.71 12.63
C ALA A 219 11.20 -8.98 12.46
N THR A 220 11.58 -10.23 12.69
CA THR A 220 12.94 -10.71 12.42
C THR A 220 12.89 -11.69 11.25
N PRO A 221 13.78 -11.56 10.25
CA PRO A 221 13.88 -12.49 9.14
C PRO A 221 14.03 -13.94 9.65
N ARG A 222 13.24 -14.85 9.09
CA ARG A 222 13.28 -16.28 9.42
C ARG A 222 13.26 -17.06 8.11
N GLY A 223 13.96 -18.19 8.08
CA GLY A 223 14.02 -19.04 6.89
C GLY A 223 15.42 -19.21 6.35
N THR A 224 15.55 -20.05 5.33
CA THR A 224 16.82 -20.48 4.74
C THR A 224 17.11 -19.82 3.40
N ASN A 225 16.12 -19.22 2.77
CA ASN A 225 16.26 -18.52 1.50
C ASN A 225 15.81 -17.06 1.60
N ASP A 226 16.18 -16.23 0.61
CA ASP A 226 15.93 -14.79 0.61
C ASP A 226 14.42 -14.44 0.61
N ILE A 227 13.58 -15.28 0.01
CA ILE A 227 12.13 -15.06 -0.04
C ILE A 227 11.50 -15.27 1.35
N GLU A 228 11.88 -16.33 2.05
CA GLU A 228 11.42 -16.60 3.42
C GLU A 228 11.90 -15.55 4.42
N ARG A 229 13.03 -14.90 4.11
CA ARG A 229 13.62 -13.84 4.95
C ARG A 229 13.05 -12.45 4.68
N LEU A 230 12.16 -12.32 3.70
CA LEU A 230 11.57 -11.04 3.30
C LEU A 230 10.52 -10.60 4.33
N VAL A 231 10.86 -9.59 5.13
CA VAL A 231 10.02 -9.02 6.19
C VAL A 231 9.96 -7.49 6.12
N ASP A 232 10.08 -6.93 4.92
CA ASP A 232 10.04 -5.48 4.75
C ASP A 232 8.75 -4.87 5.30
N LEU A 233 8.88 -3.71 5.93
CA LEU A 233 7.73 -2.96 6.41
C LEU A 233 7.00 -2.30 5.25
N VAL A 234 5.70 -2.53 5.17
CA VAL A 234 4.83 -1.97 4.13
C VAL A 234 4.10 -0.72 4.63
N GLY A 235 4.05 0.32 3.80
CA GLY A 235 3.22 1.51 4.02
C GLY A 235 1.75 1.11 3.82
N ARG A 236 0.84 1.78 4.35
CA ARG A 236 0.63 2.79 5.35
C ARG A 236 0.89 2.29 6.79
N VAL A 237 0.86 3.21 7.74
CA VAL A 237 0.99 2.92 9.17
C VAL A 237 -0.21 3.48 9.94
N ALA A 238 -0.53 2.86 11.08
CA ALA A 238 -1.49 3.40 12.03
C ALA A 238 -0.74 4.26 13.06
N ARG A 239 -0.94 5.57 12.99
CA ARG A 239 -0.32 6.52 13.92
C ARG A 239 -1.35 7.11 14.86
N ASP A 240 -1.00 7.18 16.14
CA ASP A 240 -1.68 7.97 17.15
C ASP A 240 -0.64 8.63 18.07
N GLY A 241 -0.59 9.97 18.06
CA GLY A 241 0.46 10.71 18.74
C GLY A 241 1.87 10.26 18.36
N GLY A 242 2.62 9.78 19.35
CA GLY A 242 3.96 9.22 19.22
C GLY A 242 4.02 7.71 19.02
N VAL A 243 2.89 7.02 18.95
CA VAL A 243 2.85 5.57 18.69
C VAL A 243 2.61 5.29 17.22
N VAL A 244 3.51 4.52 16.61
CA VAL A 244 3.42 4.08 15.21
C VAL A 244 3.30 2.57 15.16
N CYS A 245 2.23 2.09 14.54
CA CYS A 245 2.04 0.66 14.28
C CYS A 245 2.23 0.38 12.79
N ALA A 246 3.10 -0.55 12.46
CA ALA A 246 3.44 -0.91 11.08
C ALA A 246 3.39 -2.42 10.88
N ARG A 247 3.16 -2.82 9.64
CA ARG A 247 3.11 -4.22 9.23
C ARG A 247 4.41 -4.62 8.54
N ALA A 248 4.98 -5.73 8.97
CA ALA A 248 5.97 -6.47 8.22
C ALA A 248 5.24 -7.44 7.27
N PHE A 249 5.60 -7.41 6.00
CA PHE A 249 4.96 -8.19 4.92
C PHE A 249 4.82 -9.66 5.31
N GLN A 250 3.60 -10.17 5.33
CA GLN A 250 3.24 -11.57 5.62
C GLN A 250 3.90 -12.16 6.88
N ALA A 251 4.31 -11.34 7.85
CA ALA A 251 5.04 -11.79 9.02
C ALA A 251 4.41 -11.32 10.33
N ALA A 252 4.29 -10.01 10.53
CA ALA A 252 3.83 -9.46 11.78
C ALA A 252 3.22 -8.07 11.63
N LEU A 253 2.42 -7.68 12.61
CA LEU A 253 2.01 -6.32 12.90
C LEU A 253 2.55 -5.94 14.29
N GLY A 254 3.15 -4.76 14.42
CA GLY A 254 3.66 -4.31 15.72
C GLY A 254 3.57 -2.80 15.89
N CYS A 255 3.49 -2.35 17.13
CA CYS A 255 3.45 -0.95 17.52
C CYS A 255 4.72 -0.55 18.27
N VAL A 256 5.21 0.65 17.99
CA VAL A 256 6.44 1.23 18.55
C VAL A 256 6.14 2.59 19.14
N ASP A 257 6.61 2.83 20.36
CA ASP A 257 6.71 4.16 20.95
C ASP A 257 7.91 4.88 20.33
N THR A 258 7.66 5.89 19.50
CA THR A 258 8.71 6.59 18.76
C THR A 258 9.55 7.53 19.61
N ALA A 259 9.06 7.96 20.78
CA ALA A 259 9.83 8.79 21.69
C ALA A 259 10.91 7.97 22.41
N ARG A 260 10.59 6.72 22.75
CA ARG A 260 11.51 5.79 23.42
C ARG A 260 12.25 4.88 22.45
N GLY A 261 11.78 4.74 21.21
CA GLY A 261 12.29 3.76 20.24
C GLY A 261 12.06 2.31 20.67
N SER A 262 11.01 2.05 21.46
CA SER A 262 10.74 0.74 22.02
C SER A 262 9.51 0.08 21.42
N LEU A 263 9.64 -1.22 21.11
CA LEU A 263 8.52 -2.05 20.69
C LEU A 263 7.54 -2.20 21.87
N LEU A 264 6.28 -1.86 21.65
CA LEU A 264 5.20 -2.05 22.63
C LEU A 264 4.67 -3.49 22.56
N TRP A 265 4.39 -3.95 21.36
CA TRP A 265 3.96 -5.32 21.07
C TRP A 265 4.19 -5.68 19.59
N SER A 266 4.27 -6.97 19.31
CA SER A 266 4.25 -7.54 17.94
C SER A 266 3.42 -8.81 17.94
N LYS A 267 2.54 -8.96 16.93
CA LYS A 267 1.65 -10.11 16.75
C LYS A 267 1.79 -10.68 15.34
N PRO A 268 1.70 -12.00 15.14
CA PRO A 268 1.68 -12.61 13.82
C PRO A 268 0.54 -12.05 12.95
N SER A 269 0.83 -11.77 11.69
CA SER A 269 -0.10 -11.24 10.70
C SER A 269 0.37 -11.59 9.30
N ILE A 270 -0.53 -12.11 8.45
CA ILE A 270 -0.21 -12.55 7.09
C ILE A 270 -0.60 -11.52 6.03
N GLY A 271 -0.90 -10.28 6.42
CA GLY A 271 -1.29 -9.24 5.49
C GLY A 271 -0.14 -8.72 4.63
N SER A 272 -0.48 -8.23 3.46
CA SER A 272 0.44 -7.70 2.46
C SER A 272 0.32 -6.19 2.22
N VAL A 273 -0.71 -5.56 2.78
CA VAL A 273 -0.96 -4.11 2.68
C VAL A 273 -0.79 -3.43 4.03
N GLY A 274 -0.62 -2.12 4.04
CA GLY A 274 -0.45 -1.35 5.26
C GLY A 274 -1.68 -1.38 6.19
N VAL A 275 -1.59 -0.65 7.28
CA VAL A 275 -2.61 -0.58 8.32
C VAL A 275 -3.02 0.86 8.59
N HIS A 276 -4.15 1.05 9.22
CA HIS A 276 -4.60 2.34 9.74
C HIS A 276 -5.21 2.13 11.13
N GLY A 277 -5.49 3.21 11.86
CA GLY A 277 -6.10 3.05 13.18
C GLY A 277 -6.45 4.36 13.83
N ASP A 278 -6.94 4.26 15.05
CA ASP A 278 -7.31 5.35 15.94
C ASP A 278 -6.67 5.15 17.33
N ASP A 279 -7.18 5.83 18.32
CA ASP A 279 -6.73 5.74 19.73
C ASP A 279 -6.96 4.35 20.35
N LYS A 280 -7.95 3.58 19.88
CA LYS A 280 -8.36 2.29 20.47
C LYS A 280 -7.85 1.10 19.67
N PHE A 281 -7.89 1.19 18.34
CA PHE A 281 -7.68 0.06 17.46
C PHE A 281 -6.63 0.32 16.36
N VAL A 282 -6.00 -0.75 15.94
CA VAL A 282 -5.27 -0.84 14.68
C VAL A 282 -6.05 -1.76 13.76
N PHE A 283 -6.37 -1.30 12.55
CA PHE A 283 -7.10 -2.06 11.55
C PHE A 283 -6.18 -2.50 10.44
N GLY A 284 -6.35 -3.73 9.98
CA GLY A 284 -5.60 -4.26 8.87
C GLY A 284 -6.38 -5.31 8.10
N VAL A 285 -5.91 -5.59 6.90
CA VAL A 285 -6.45 -6.63 6.01
C VAL A 285 -5.43 -7.74 5.88
N GLU A 286 -5.83 -8.99 6.09
CA GLU A 286 -4.99 -10.15 5.83
C GLU A 286 -5.02 -10.54 4.35
N SER A 287 -4.04 -11.32 3.89
CA SER A 287 -3.93 -11.70 2.47
C SER A 287 -5.09 -12.55 1.95
N ASP A 288 -5.84 -13.20 2.86
CA ASP A 288 -7.07 -13.93 2.55
C ASP A 288 -8.33 -13.03 2.52
N GLY A 289 -8.19 -11.73 2.80
CA GLY A 289 -9.29 -10.76 2.80
C GLY A 289 -10.01 -10.61 4.14
N LYS A 290 -9.51 -11.23 5.23
CA LYS A 290 -10.00 -10.93 6.57
C LYS A 290 -9.69 -9.50 6.95
N VAL A 291 -10.68 -8.77 7.45
CA VAL A 291 -10.48 -7.47 8.08
C VAL A 291 -10.42 -7.68 9.58
N ILE A 292 -9.37 -7.19 10.22
CA ILE A 292 -9.10 -7.42 11.64
C ILE A 292 -8.89 -6.10 12.35
N ALA A 293 -9.47 -5.98 13.56
CA ALA A 293 -9.11 -4.95 14.52
C ALA A 293 -8.28 -5.57 15.64
N TRP A 294 -7.15 -4.95 15.95
CA TRP A 294 -6.33 -5.24 17.12
C TRP A 294 -6.45 -4.09 18.11
N ARG A 295 -6.56 -4.39 19.41
CA ARG A 295 -6.46 -3.36 20.43
C ARG A 295 -5.09 -2.68 20.38
N ARG A 296 -5.05 -1.38 20.33
CA ARG A 296 -3.78 -0.62 20.20
C ARG A 296 -2.85 -0.84 21.40
N GLY A 297 -3.41 -1.04 22.59
CA GLY A 297 -2.62 -1.15 23.82
C GLY A 297 -1.82 -2.43 23.96
N ASP A 298 -2.35 -3.57 23.50
CA ASP A 298 -1.76 -4.90 23.72
C ASP A 298 -1.64 -5.77 22.45
N GLY A 299 -2.24 -5.33 21.35
CA GLY A 299 -2.24 -6.05 20.08
C GLY A 299 -3.13 -7.29 20.05
N ASP A 300 -4.00 -7.50 21.03
CA ASP A 300 -4.97 -8.58 20.98
C ASP A 300 -6.09 -8.26 19.99
N ARG A 301 -6.62 -9.31 19.34
CA ARG A 301 -7.71 -9.16 18.38
C ARG A 301 -8.99 -8.75 19.09
N ALA A 302 -9.56 -7.60 18.70
CA ALA A 302 -10.86 -7.17 19.18
C ALA A 302 -11.99 -7.86 18.38
N TRP A 303 -11.86 -7.87 17.05
CA TRP A 303 -12.77 -8.57 16.15
C TRP A 303 -12.10 -9.00 14.86
N VAL A 304 -12.72 -9.93 14.16
CA VAL A 304 -12.34 -10.42 12.81
C VAL A 304 -13.60 -10.48 11.95
N SER A 305 -13.55 -9.86 10.77
CA SER A 305 -14.62 -9.92 9.77
C SER A 305 -14.16 -10.74 8.56
N GLU A 306 -14.89 -11.80 8.23
CA GLU A 306 -14.64 -12.69 7.09
C GLU A 306 -15.58 -12.42 5.91
N ARG A 307 -16.36 -11.32 5.97
CA ARG A 307 -17.40 -11.01 4.99
C ARG A 307 -16.87 -10.62 3.60
N LEU A 308 -15.58 -10.31 3.51
CA LEU A 308 -14.90 -9.85 2.29
C LEU A 308 -13.74 -10.78 1.88
N LEU A 309 -13.79 -12.05 2.23
CA LEU A 309 -12.75 -13.03 1.88
C LEU A 309 -12.45 -13.04 0.39
N TYR A 310 -11.19 -13.11 0.04
CA TYR A 310 -10.64 -13.23 -1.32
C TYR A 310 -11.04 -12.13 -2.29
N ARG A 311 -11.38 -10.93 -1.79
CA ARG A 311 -11.75 -9.77 -2.62
C ARG A 311 -10.60 -8.83 -2.91
N SER A 312 -9.36 -9.20 -2.59
CA SER A 312 -8.14 -8.38 -2.84
C SER A 312 -8.30 -6.95 -2.31
N LEU A 313 -8.45 -6.83 -0.98
CA LEU A 313 -8.77 -5.56 -0.34
C LEU A 313 -7.55 -4.63 -0.27
N THR A 314 -7.79 -3.32 -0.36
CA THR A 314 -6.80 -2.26 -0.12
C THR A 314 -6.45 -2.14 1.37
N ALA A 315 -5.40 -1.35 1.68
CA ALA A 315 -5.17 -0.89 3.05
C ALA A 315 -6.40 -0.16 3.59
N PRO A 316 -6.76 -0.34 4.87
CA PRO A 316 -7.94 0.27 5.45
C PRO A 316 -7.74 1.76 5.76
N LEU A 317 -8.86 2.47 5.98
CA LEU A 317 -8.91 3.80 6.57
C LEU A 317 -9.94 3.79 7.70
N ALA A 318 -9.55 4.16 8.91
CA ALA A 318 -10.47 4.43 10.01
C ALA A 318 -11.00 5.87 9.87
N VAL A 319 -12.31 6.03 9.82
CA VAL A 319 -12.98 7.34 9.70
C VAL A 319 -14.33 7.32 10.41
N GLY A 320 -14.51 8.23 11.38
CA GLY A 320 -15.72 8.28 12.19
C GLY A 320 -16.00 6.94 12.89
N ARG A 321 -17.20 6.40 12.69
CA ARG A 321 -17.60 5.08 13.21
C ARG A 321 -17.24 3.90 12.29
N SER A 322 -16.48 4.14 11.23
CA SER A 322 -16.26 3.15 10.16
C SER A 322 -14.80 2.83 9.95
N VAL A 323 -14.57 1.62 9.43
CA VAL A 323 -13.34 1.22 8.74
C VAL A 323 -13.69 1.05 7.26
N VAL A 324 -12.97 1.73 6.39
CA VAL A 324 -13.24 1.73 4.94
C VAL A 324 -12.15 0.98 4.21
N VAL A 325 -12.53 0.07 3.31
CA VAL A 325 -11.63 -0.66 2.41
C VAL A 325 -12.19 -0.65 0.99
N GLY A 326 -11.32 -0.68 0.00
CA GLY A 326 -11.70 -0.89 -1.39
C GLY A 326 -11.41 -2.32 -1.82
N ASP A 327 -12.02 -2.79 -2.91
CA ASP A 327 -11.77 -4.12 -3.46
C ASP A 327 -11.38 -4.11 -4.94
N GLU A 328 -11.02 -5.29 -5.45
CA GLU A 328 -10.63 -5.49 -6.85
C GLU A 328 -11.80 -5.30 -7.84
N GLY A 329 -13.05 -5.43 -7.37
CA GLY A 329 -14.26 -5.20 -8.17
C GLY A 329 -14.72 -3.74 -8.22
N GLY A 330 -13.92 -2.81 -7.68
CA GLY A 330 -14.28 -1.38 -7.67
C GLY A 330 -15.34 -1.02 -6.65
N LEU A 331 -15.49 -1.81 -5.60
CA LEU A 331 -16.41 -1.50 -4.51
C LEU A 331 -15.68 -0.90 -3.33
N VAL A 332 -16.29 0.08 -2.70
CA VAL A 332 -15.84 0.67 -1.44
C VAL A 332 -16.79 0.17 -0.35
N HIS A 333 -16.24 -0.45 0.68
CA HIS A 333 -16.97 -1.05 1.80
C HIS A 333 -16.72 -0.26 3.08
N TRP A 334 -17.78 0.10 3.79
CA TRP A 334 -17.74 0.67 5.14
C TRP A 334 -18.13 -0.42 6.14
N LEU A 335 -17.22 -0.77 7.03
CA LEU A 335 -17.43 -1.70 8.12
C LEU A 335 -17.55 -0.92 9.43
N SER A 336 -18.33 -1.43 10.37
CA SER A 336 -18.38 -0.91 11.73
C SER A 336 -17.01 -1.03 12.41
N ARG A 337 -16.56 0.05 13.00
CA ARG A 337 -15.30 0.09 13.75
C ARG A 337 -15.34 -0.79 15.00
N GLU A 338 -16.52 -1.00 15.57
CA GLU A 338 -16.71 -1.69 16.84
C GLU A 338 -16.72 -3.22 16.69
N ASP A 339 -17.28 -3.75 15.57
CA ASP A 339 -17.50 -5.20 15.41
C ASP A 339 -17.21 -5.74 13.99
N GLY A 340 -16.81 -4.90 13.03
CA GLY A 340 -16.53 -5.32 11.66
C GLY A 340 -17.74 -5.70 10.83
N SER A 341 -18.98 -5.41 11.27
CA SER A 341 -20.19 -5.59 10.46
C SER A 341 -20.22 -4.61 9.29
N ILE A 342 -20.82 -5.00 8.14
CA ILE A 342 -20.98 -4.10 6.99
C ILE A 342 -22.03 -3.04 7.32
N LEU A 343 -21.69 -1.78 7.13
CA LEU A 343 -22.58 -0.64 7.30
C LEU A 343 -23.19 -0.20 5.96
N THR A 344 -22.37 -0.08 4.94
CA THR A 344 -22.81 0.28 3.57
C THR A 344 -21.72 -0.06 2.55
N ARG A 345 -22.07 0.04 1.28
CA ARG A 345 -21.18 -0.20 0.15
C ARG A 345 -21.53 0.72 -1.01
N MET A 346 -20.51 1.30 -1.63
CA MET A 346 -20.65 2.15 -2.82
C MET A 346 -19.86 1.54 -3.98
N ALA A 347 -20.42 1.64 -5.18
CA ALA A 347 -19.73 1.27 -6.41
C ALA A 347 -18.94 2.46 -6.98
N THR A 348 -17.83 2.15 -7.65
CA THR A 348 -17.08 3.09 -8.49
C THR A 348 -17.27 2.75 -9.97
N ASP A 349 -16.21 2.72 -10.77
CA ASP A 349 -16.25 2.40 -12.21
C ASP A 349 -16.06 0.89 -12.50
N GLY A 350 -16.07 0.03 -11.49
CA GLY A 350 -15.91 -1.41 -11.62
C GLY A 350 -14.46 -1.88 -11.78
N SER A 351 -13.49 -0.97 -11.87
CA SER A 351 -12.07 -1.33 -11.85
C SER A 351 -11.50 -1.34 -10.43
N ALA A 352 -10.46 -2.15 -10.20
CA ALA A 352 -9.82 -2.28 -8.89
C ALA A 352 -9.43 -0.93 -8.29
N LEU A 353 -9.59 -0.78 -6.98
CA LEU A 353 -9.03 0.37 -6.29
C LEU A 353 -7.50 0.24 -6.18
N VAL A 354 -6.79 1.34 -6.36
CA VAL A 354 -5.34 1.44 -6.21
C VAL A 354 -5.02 2.22 -4.94
N GLY A 355 -4.20 1.63 -4.07
CA GLY A 355 -3.95 2.21 -2.74
C GLY A 355 -5.17 2.20 -1.82
N GLY A 356 -4.98 2.69 -0.60
CA GLY A 356 -6.07 2.80 0.38
C GLY A 356 -6.89 4.08 0.21
N PRO A 357 -8.15 4.10 0.73
CA PRO A 357 -8.93 5.33 0.83
C PRO A 357 -8.18 6.41 1.63
N VAL A 358 -8.38 7.68 1.30
CA VAL A 358 -7.86 8.81 2.07
C VAL A 358 -9.00 9.73 2.50
N LEU A 359 -8.82 10.43 3.61
CA LEU A 359 -9.74 11.46 4.06
C LEU A 359 -9.12 12.84 3.81
N ALA A 360 -9.79 13.68 3.04
CA ALA A 360 -9.34 15.02 2.71
C ALA A 360 -10.50 16.00 2.91
N ASP A 361 -10.37 16.92 3.85
CA ASP A 361 -11.36 17.95 4.18
C ASP A 361 -12.81 17.38 4.30
N GLY A 362 -12.95 16.29 5.07
CA GLY A 362 -14.24 15.61 5.26
C GLY A 362 -14.76 14.80 4.08
N THR A 363 -14.01 14.74 2.98
CA THR A 363 -14.33 13.91 1.81
C THR A 363 -13.48 12.64 1.83
N LEU A 364 -14.11 11.47 1.77
CA LEU A 364 -13.42 10.21 1.55
C LEU A 364 -13.12 10.07 0.07
N VAL A 365 -11.84 9.92 -0.27
CA VAL A 365 -11.40 9.83 -1.66
C VAL A 365 -10.80 8.46 -1.93
N VAL A 366 -11.16 7.88 -3.07
CA VAL A 366 -10.57 6.66 -3.61
C VAL A 366 -10.16 6.88 -5.08
N VAL A 367 -9.14 6.14 -5.51
CA VAL A 367 -8.65 6.14 -6.89
C VAL A 367 -8.77 4.75 -7.45
N THR A 368 -9.25 4.62 -8.68
CA THR A 368 -9.36 3.32 -9.37
C THR A 368 -8.21 3.10 -10.35
N ARG A 369 -8.03 1.85 -10.79
CA ARG A 369 -7.00 1.49 -11.79
C ARG A 369 -7.18 2.22 -13.12
N ASN A 370 -8.42 2.51 -13.51
CA ASN A 370 -8.72 3.33 -14.70
C ASN A 370 -8.36 4.81 -14.51
N GLY A 371 -7.92 5.19 -13.29
CA GLY A 371 -7.53 6.55 -12.93
C GLY A 371 -8.69 7.48 -12.66
N ASN A 372 -9.89 6.95 -12.45
CA ASN A 372 -11.01 7.74 -11.96
C ASN A 372 -10.86 7.96 -10.45
N ILE A 373 -11.20 9.15 -10.01
CA ILE A 373 -11.15 9.59 -8.63
C ILE A 373 -12.57 9.83 -8.16
N PHE A 374 -12.94 9.25 -7.03
CA PHE A 374 -14.29 9.37 -6.47
C PHE A 374 -14.20 10.01 -5.08
N GLY A 375 -14.93 11.10 -4.88
CA GLY A 375 -15.08 11.77 -3.59
C GLY A 375 -16.44 11.46 -2.98
N PHE A 376 -16.46 10.82 -1.82
CA PHE A 376 -17.67 10.47 -1.08
C PHE A 376 -17.80 11.33 0.18
N LYS A 377 -19.03 11.73 0.51
CA LYS A 377 -19.39 12.50 1.71
C LYS A 377 -20.54 11.82 2.45
N PRO A 378 -20.67 12.04 3.76
CA PRO A 378 -21.90 11.69 4.48
C PRO A 378 -23.11 12.39 3.85
N GLU A 379 -24.27 11.72 3.92
CA GLU A 379 -25.58 12.33 3.61
C GLU A 379 -26.03 13.22 4.76
#